data_662be2ae2ceba5472bb02be1d6aa0529
#
_entry.id   662be2ae2ceba5472bb02be1d6aa0529
#
_cell.length_a   1.000
_cell.length_b   1.000
_cell.length_c   1.000
_cell.angle_alpha   90.00
_cell.angle_beta   90.00
_cell.angle_gamma   90.00
#
_symmetry.space_group_name_H-M   'P 1'
#
loop_
_entity.id
_entity.type
_entity.pdbx_description
1 polymer ?
#
loop_
_entity_poly.entity_id
_entity_poly.type
_entity_poly.pdbx_seq_one_letter_code
_entity_poly.pdbx_strand_id
1 'polypeptide(L)'
;SDDLCSFCEEAMDTLMEQMEDNSSFILPGGTPVSAQLQFARTVARRAERRLWTLHKQDPLPEIILRFINRLSDLFFVMARYEMQQQNWTEEKWQSFAYKRKKKE
;
A
#
# COMPACT_ATOMS: atom_id res chain seq x y z
N SER A 1 16.07 -13.23 -6.96
CA SER A 1 16.47 -14.10 -5.86
C SER A 1 15.49 -13.96 -4.69
N ASP A 2 15.57 -14.91 -3.79
CA ASP A 2 14.73 -14.90 -2.59
C ASP A 2 14.95 -13.66 -1.73
N ASP A 3 16.12 -13.05 -1.84
CA ASP A 3 16.45 -11.88 -1.06
C ASP A 3 15.53 -10.69 -1.36
N LEU A 4 15.12 -10.51 -2.62
CA LEU A 4 14.24 -9.40 -2.97
C LEU A 4 12.83 -9.64 -2.43
N CYS A 5 12.35 -10.87 -2.48
CA CYS A 5 11.05 -11.22 -1.90
C CYS A 5 11.06 -11.03 -0.39
N SER A 6 12.14 -11.49 0.25
CA SER A 6 12.31 -11.33 1.70
C SER A 6 12.36 -9.87 2.08
N PHE A 7 13.05 -9.06 1.29
CA PHE A 7 13.10 -7.62 1.54
C PHE A 7 11.71 -7.01 1.51
N CYS A 8 10.90 -7.35 0.52
CA CYS A 8 9.54 -6.84 0.44
C CYS A 8 8.69 -7.29 1.62
N GLU A 9 8.83 -8.55 2.01
CA GLU A 9 8.06 -9.08 3.13
C GLU A 9 8.45 -8.43 4.45
N GLU A 10 9.74 -8.24 4.69
CA GLU A 10 10.21 -7.56 5.89
C GLU A 10 9.78 -6.10 5.93
N ALA A 11 9.84 -5.43 4.79
CA ALA A 11 9.37 -4.05 4.71
C ALA A 11 7.89 -3.95 5.04
N MET A 12 7.07 -4.87 4.50
CA MET A 12 5.65 -4.90 4.80
C MET A 12 5.39 -5.15 6.27
N ASP A 13 6.10 -6.10 6.86
CA ASP A 13 5.94 -6.41 8.28
C ASP A 13 6.27 -5.20 9.15
N THR A 14 7.36 -4.51 8.82
CA THR A 14 7.76 -3.32 9.56
C THR A 14 6.70 -2.23 9.50
N LEU A 15 6.15 -2.00 8.30
CA LEU A 15 5.12 -0.98 8.13
C LEU A 15 3.83 -1.36 8.85
N MET A 16 3.47 -2.63 8.78
CA MET A 16 2.27 -3.10 9.46
C MET A 16 2.38 -2.98 10.98
N GLU A 17 3.56 -3.22 11.53
CA GLU A 17 3.79 -3.05 12.96
C GLU A 17 3.63 -1.60 13.37
N GLN A 18 3.99 -0.67 12.50
CA GLN A 18 3.89 0.75 12.80
C GLN A 18 2.48 1.30 12.61
N MET A 19 1.61 0.55 11.94
CA MET A 19 0.23 0.93 11.80
C MET A 19 -0.51 0.65 13.09
N GLU A 20 -1.33 1.61 13.50
CA GLU A 20 -2.15 1.42 14.68
C GLU A 20 -3.34 0.50 14.37
N ASP A 21 -3.92 -0.04 15.43
CA ASP A 21 -5.04 -0.97 15.32
C ASP A 21 -6.28 -0.36 14.69
N ASN A 22 -6.27 0.93 14.45
CA ASN A 22 -7.38 1.66 13.83
C ASN A 22 -7.35 1.63 12.31
N SER A 23 -6.59 0.74 11.73
CA SER A 23 -6.41 0.66 10.29
C SER A 23 -7.70 0.46 9.51
N SER A 24 -8.77 0.04 10.18
CA SER A 24 -10.08 -0.14 9.55
C SER A 24 -10.73 1.17 9.12
N PHE A 25 -10.25 2.29 9.61
CA PHE A 25 -10.82 3.61 9.33
C PHE A 25 -10.01 4.38 8.31
N ILE A 26 -9.70 3.76 7.19
CA ILE A 26 -9.02 4.48 6.12
C ILE A 26 -10.09 5.14 5.27
N LEU A 27 -10.11 6.45 5.31
CA LEU A 27 -11.06 7.22 4.52
C LEU A 27 -10.67 7.17 3.04
N PRO A 28 -11.65 7.14 2.14
CA PRO A 28 -11.37 7.27 0.73
C PRO A 28 -10.79 8.66 0.44
N GLY A 29 -9.95 8.71 -0.55
CA GLY A 29 -9.22 9.93 -0.86
C GLY A 29 -7.88 9.88 -0.16
N GLY A 30 -6.85 10.04 -0.85
CA GLY A 30 -5.53 9.87 -0.31
C GLY A 30 -4.69 11.11 -0.44
N THR A 31 -3.51 11.02 0.12
CA THR A 31 -2.49 12.02 -0.08
C THR A 31 -1.90 11.86 -1.48
N PRO A 32 -1.18 12.88 -1.99
CA PRO A 32 -0.47 12.72 -3.26
C PRO A 32 0.47 11.52 -3.26
N VAL A 33 1.14 11.25 -2.14
CA VAL A 33 2.06 10.13 -2.05
C VAL A 33 1.30 8.80 -2.12
N SER A 34 0.19 8.69 -1.38
CA SER A 34 -0.60 7.46 -1.42
C SER A 34 -1.20 7.22 -2.79
N ALA A 35 -1.61 8.28 -3.49
CA ALA A 35 -2.14 8.18 -4.83
C ALA A 35 -1.07 7.65 -5.80
N GLN A 36 0.16 8.15 -5.68
CA GLN A 36 1.27 7.68 -6.50
C GLN A 36 1.58 6.21 -6.22
N LEU A 37 1.52 5.81 -4.95
CA LEU A 37 1.75 4.42 -4.57
C LEU A 37 0.66 3.50 -5.10
N GLN A 38 -0.60 3.94 -5.08
CA GLN A 38 -1.69 3.18 -5.67
C GLN A 38 -1.53 3.07 -7.18
N PHE A 39 -1.06 4.13 -7.83
CA PHE A 39 -0.76 4.07 -9.25
C PHE A 39 0.35 3.07 -9.54
N ALA A 40 1.43 3.11 -8.75
CA ALA A 40 2.54 2.16 -8.90
C ALA A 40 2.04 0.72 -8.72
N ARG A 41 1.17 0.50 -7.74
CA ARG A 41 0.55 -0.81 -7.53
C ARG A 41 -0.23 -1.26 -8.75
N THR A 42 -0.99 -0.37 -9.34
CA THR A 42 -1.78 -0.68 -10.54
C THR A 42 -0.87 -1.11 -11.69
N VAL A 43 0.24 -0.39 -11.89
CA VAL A 43 1.22 -0.74 -12.91
C VAL A 43 1.86 -2.10 -12.63
N ALA A 44 2.23 -2.34 -11.38
CA ALA A 44 2.82 -3.61 -10.97
C ALA A 44 1.86 -4.77 -11.20
N ARG A 45 0.58 -4.60 -10.89
CA ARG A 45 -0.42 -5.63 -11.10
C ARG A 45 -0.64 -5.91 -12.58
N ARG A 46 -0.61 -4.87 -13.41
CA ARG A 46 -0.72 -5.06 -14.85
C ARG A 46 0.50 -5.82 -15.38
N ALA A 47 1.68 -5.47 -14.91
CA ALA A 47 2.90 -6.18 -15.27
C ALA A 47 2.81 -7.65 -14.86
N GLU A 48 2.31 -7.91 -13.66
CA GLU A 48 2.11 -9.27 -13.18
C GLU A 48 1.19 -10.07 -14.10
N ARG A 49 0.06 -9.49 -14.49
CA ARG A 49 -0.86 -10.18 -15.39
C ARG A 49 -0.20 -10.51 -16.72
N ARG A 50 0.60 -9.60 -17.25
CA ARG A 50 1.32 -9.83 -18.50
C ARG A 50 2.40 -10.89 -18.38
N LEU A 51 3.07 -10.91 -17.23
CA LEU A 51 4.06 -11.95 -16.96
C LEU A 51 3.42 -13.34 -16.87
N TRP A 52 2.24 -13.44 -16.27
CA TRP A 52 1.51 -14.69 -16.22
C TRP A 52 1.09 -15.15 -17.63
N THR A 53 0.67 -14.21 -18.47
CA THR A 53 0.32 -14.54 -19.86
C THR A 53 1.55 -15.04 -20.61
N LEU A 54 2.69 -14.39 -20.45
CA LEU A 54 3.93 -14.83 -21.07
C LEU A 54 4.37 -16.18 -20.53
N HIS A 55 4.22 -16.39 -19.23
CA HIS A 55 4.60 -17.63 -18.56
C HIS A 55 3.88 -18.85 -19.14
N LYS A 56 2.64 -18.66 -19.60
CA LYS A 56 1.88 -19.75 -20.23
C LYS A 56 2.50 -20.18 -21.53
N GLN A 57 3.12 -19.27 -22.27
CA GLN A 57 3.73 -19.56 -23.56
C GLN A 57 5.20 -19.98 -23.41
N ASP A 58 5.91 -19.34 -22.50
CA ASP A 58 7.34 -19.53 -22.29
C ASP A 58 7.60 -19.43 -20.78
N PRO A 59 7.71 -20.56 -20.08
CA PRO A 59 7.78 -20.52 -18.63
C PRO A 59 8.89 -19.63 -18.10
N LEU A 60 8.51 -18.78 -17.16
CA LEU A 60 9.42 -17.86 -16.48
C LEU A 60 9.85 -18.45 -15.14
N PRO A 61 11.03 -18.04 -14.64
CA PRO A 61 11.42 -18.43 -13.28
C PRO A 61 10.36 -18.00 -12.27
N GLU A 62 10.02 -18.90 -11.37
CA GLU A 62 8.99 -18.64 -10.37
C GLU A 62 9.30 -17.42 -9.52
N ILE A 63 10.58 -17.16 -9.27
CA ILE A 63 11.00 -16.05 -8.45
C ILE A 63 10.56 -14.70 -9.04
N ILE A 64 10.50 -14.60 -10.37
CA ILE A 64 10.06 -13.36 -11.03
C ILE A 64 8.59 -13.12 -10.73
N LEU A 65 7.76 -14.14 -10.86
CA LEU A 65 6.33 -14.03 -10.59
C LEU A 65 6.08 -13.72 -9.12
N ARG A 66 6.84 -14.36 -8.25
CA ARG A 66 6.71 -14.11 -6.81
C ARG A 66 7.13 -12.69 -6.46
N PHE A 67 8.21 -12.23 -7.03
CA PHE A 67 8.72 -10.89 -6.72
C PHE A 67 7.73 -9.80 -7.15
N ILE A 68 7.19 -9.88 -8.37
CA ILE A 68 6.26 -8.84 -8.81
C ILE A 68 4.99 -8.84 -7.96
N ASN A 69 4.57 -10.00 -7.50
CA ASN A 69 3.42 -10.11 -6.59
C ASN A 69 3.73 -9.44 -5.26
N ARG A 70 4.89 -9.72 -4.68
CA ARG A 70 5.30 -9.11 -3.41
C ARG A 70 5.50 -7.61 -3.53
N LEU A 71 6.01 -7.15 -4.66
CA LEU A 71 6.19 -5.73 -4.90
C LEU A 71 4.85 -5.01 -4.95
N SER A 72 3.88 -5.60 -5.62
CA SER A 72 2.53 -5.06 -5.68
C SER A 72 1.91 -4.95 -4.28
N ASP A 73 2.07 -5.99 -3.47
CA ASP A 73 1.58 -5.98 -2.09
C ASP A 73 2.27 -4.91 -1.26
N LEU A 74 3.57 -4.74 -1.46
CA LEU A 74 4.32 -3.70 -0.73
C LEU A 74 3.79 -2.31 -1.05
N PHE A 75 3.52 -2.02 -2.32
CA PHE A 75 2.94 -0.74 -2.70
C PHE A 75 1.59 -0.51 -2.02
N PHE A 76 0.79 -1.56 -1.92
CA PHE A 76 -0.49 -1.46 -1.24
C PHE A 76 -0.32 -1.12 0.24
N VAL A 77 0.58 -1.81 0.92
CA VAL A 77 0.85 -1.57 2.34
C VAL A 77 1.42 -0.17 2.55
N MET A 78 2.33 0.26 1.69
CA MET A 78 2.91 1.60 1.77
C MET A 78 1.84 2.68 1.60
N ALA A 79 0.93 2.48 0.67
CA ALA A 79 -0.15 3.44 0.45
C ALA A 79 -1.06 3.51 1.67
N ARG A 80 -1.38 2.38 2.27
CA ARG A 80 -2.20 2.34 3.48
C ARG A 80 -1.49 3.03 4.65
N TYR A 81 -0.21 2.76 4.80
CA TYR A 81 0.58 3.39 5.86
C TYR A 81 0.56 4.90 5.70
N GLU A 82 0.80 5.39 4.50
CA GLU A 82 0.82 6.82 4.22
C GLU A 82 -0.55 7.46 4.50
N MET A 83 -1.61 6.81 4.04
CA MET A 83 -2.96 7.31 4.27
C MET A 83 -3.30 7.35 5.75
N GLN A 84 -2.91 6.31 6.49
CA GLN A 84 -3.19 6.24 7.90
C GLN A 84 -2.48 7.36 8.67
N GLN A 85 -1.24 7.65 8.31
CA GLN A 85 -0.50 8.74 8.93
C GLN A 85 -1.18 10.08 8.69
N GLN A 86 -1.62 10.32 7.48
CA GLN A 86 -2.26 11.58 7.11
C GLN A 86 -3.68 11.67 7.65
N ASN A 87 -4.43 10.59 7.58
CA ASN A 87 -5.80 10.56 8.09
C ASN A 87 -5.85 10.84 9.58
N TRP A 88 -4.88 10.32 10.33
CA TRP A 88 -4.81 10.59 11.76
C TRP A 88 -4.70 12.09 12.03
N THR A 89 -3.90 12.79 11.25
CA THR A 89 -3.76 14.22 11.36
C THR A 89 -5.06 14.95 10.98
N GLU A 90 -5.70 14.50 9.91
CA GLU A 90 -6.96 15.09 9.46
C GLU A 90 -8.09 14.86 10.46
N GLU A 91 -8.16 13.68 11.03
CA GLU A 91 -9.16 13.38 12.05
C GLU A 91 -9.01 14.30 13.25
N LYS A 92 -7.79 14.53 13.69
CA LYS A 92 -7.56 15.48 14.79
C LYS A 92 -8.03 16.86 14.43
N TRP A 93 -7.74 17.29 13.22
CA TRP A 93 -8.14 18.60 12.76
C TRP A 93 -9.65 18.73 12.65
N GLN A 94 -10.28 17.74 12.04
CA GLN A 94 -11.73 17.74 11.88
C GLN A 94 -12.44 17.65 13.22
N SER A 95 -11.93 16.85 14.13
CA SER A 95 -12.49 16.74 15.46
C SER A 95 -12.41 18.06 16.20
N PHE A 96 -11.30 18.74 16.07
CA PHE A 96 -11.14 20.08 16.67
C PHE A 96 -12.12 21.06 16.06
N ALA A 97 -12.25 21.08 14.75
CA ALA A 97 -13.15 21.98 14.06
C ALA A 97 -14.61 21.69 14.41
N TYR A 98 -14.96 20.43 14.52
CA TYR A 98 -16.31 20.00 14.89
C TYR A 98 -16.66 20.46 16.30
N LYS A 99 -15.74 20.26 17.24
CA LYS A 99 -15.95 20.70 18.62
C LYS A 99 -16.12 22.20 18.71
N ARG A 100 -15.36 22.92 17.90
CA ARG A 100 -15.47 24.37 17.88
C ARG A 100 -16.82 24.83 17.35
N LYS A 101 -17.32 24.18 16.31
CA LYS A 101 -18.66 24.48 15.77
C LYS A 101 -19.75 24.17 16.75
N LYS A 102 -19.60 23.10 17.51
CA LYS A 102 -20.60 22.71 18.49
C LYS A 102 -20.73 23.71 19.63
N LYS A 103 -19.65 24.41 19.93
CA LYS A 103 -19.66 25.43 21.00
C LYS A 103 -20.32 26.73 20.57
N GLU A 104 -20.45 26.94 19.28
CA GLU A 104 -21.13 28.09 18.73
C GLU A 104 -22.63 27.89 18.69
#